data_0389737d910b68ea2c5e060764b6b470
#
_entry.id   0389737d910b68ea2c5e060764b6b470
#
_cell.length_a   1.000
_cell.length_b   1.000
_cell.length_c   1.000
_cell.angle_alpha   90.00
_cell.angle_beta   90.00
_cell.angle_gamma   90.00
#
_symmetry.space_group_name_H-M   'P 1'
#
loop_
_entity.id
_entity.type
_entity.pdbx_description
1 polymer ?
#
loop_
_entity_poly.entity_id
_entity_poly.type
_entity_poly.pdbx_seq_one_letter_code
_entity_poly.pdbx_strand_id
1 'polypeptide(L)'
;MHKNDVTIIVPTSYIPSHPSLKVIETTINNTRFHFPNNEIILQIDGIRSEQLEYKKDYDEYKNKVLWKCLHEWENVLPIIFNEHSHQSTMMKQTIHLVQTPLILYIEGDLPLRIDRDIEWNKCLDMFEYNKANTIRFYLREDMPEEHIHMMCGQEDIFMKTVQWSQNPHLSLTSYYKNIILPNVRERSYIEDEFYGMAQTDCEYLANQENIVEDPYVFKIRNWEAHKMFIYYPDNGQNISRVLHLDGRQSTRKFTQDDEFWSYTSIEDAKKILSESELFKNDKDFLRSTQ
;
A
#
# COMPACT_ATOMS: atom_id res chain seq x y z
N MET A 1 -21.57 -1.01 -4.49
CA MET A 1 -20.45 -0.51 -5.34
C MET A 1 -19.91 -1.66 -6.20
N HIS A 2 -19.26 -1.34 -7.32
CA HIS A 2 -18.73 -2.32 -8.25
C HIS A 2 -17.21 -2.16 -8.41
N LYS A 3 -16.51 -3.19 -8.91
CA LYS A 3 -15.07 -3.08 -9.18
C LYS A 3 -14.72 -1.88 -10.08
N ASN A 4 -15.59 -1.52 -11.02
CA ASN A 4 -15.38 -0.36 -11.91
C ASN A 4 -15.41 1.00 -11.17
N ASP A 5 -15.88 1.04 -9.93
CA ASP A 5 -15.90 2.23 -9.09
C ASP A 5 -14.55 2.49 -8.39
N VAL A 6 -13.49 1.80 -8.78
CA VAL A 6 -12.15 1.86 -8.17
C VAL A 6 -11.13 2.36 -9.17
N THR A 7 -10.41 3.45 -8.84
CA THR A 7 -9.15 3.84 -9.51
C THR A 7 -7.98 3.31 -8.68
N ILE A 8 -6.96 2.76 -9.32
CA ILE A 8 -5.79 2.21 -8.65
C ILE A 8 -4.67 3.25 -8.68
N ILE A 9 -4.02 3.47 -7.55
CA ILE A 9 -2.87 4.38 -7.43
C ILE A 9 -1.65 3.56 -7.04
N VAL A 10 -0.62 3.63 -7.89
CA VAL A 10 0.63 2.91 -7.70
C VAL A 10 1.80 3.89 -7.65
N PRO A 11 2.26 4.30 -6.46
CA PRO A 11 3.49 5.07 -6.34
C PRO A 11 4.71 4.16 -6.52
N THR A 12 5.73 4.65 -7.21
CA THR A 12 7.04 4.02 -7.33
C THR A 12 8.14 5.06 -7.19
N SER A 13 9.27 4.66 -6.63
CA SER A 13 10.49 5.46 -6.49
C SER A 13 11.70 4.61 -6.83
N TYR A 14 12.91 5.19 -6.82
CA TYR A 14 14.13 4.43 -7.05
C TYR A 14 14.29 3.29 -6.04
N ILE A 15 14.60 2.10 -6.57
CA ILE A 15 15.04 0.92 -5.80
C ILE A 15 16.30 0.33 -6.45
N PRO A 16 17.18 -0.38 -5.71
CA PRO A 16 18.45 -0.91 -6.22
C PRO A 16 18.35 -1.89 -7.39
N SER A 17 17.19 -2.51 -7.62
CA SER A 17 16.96 -3.40 -8.76
C SER A 17 16.76 -2.68 -10.10
N HIS A 18 16.62 -1.34 -10.09
CA HIS A 18 16.52 -0.59 -11.34
C HIS A 18 17.82 -0.67 -12.15
N PRO A 19 17.76 -0.72 -13.47
CA PRO A 19 16.62 -0.43 -14.35
C PRO A 19 15.70 -1.63 -14.68
N SER A 20 15.71 -2.71 -13.89
CA SER A 20 14.77 -3.83 -14.07
C SER A 20 13.33 -3.38 -13.81
N LEU A 21 12.37 -3.84 -14.65
CA LEU A 21 10.95 -3.57 -14.51
C LEU A 21 10.22 -4.63 -13.67
N LYS A 22 10.87 -5.72 -13.28
CA LYS A 22 10.19 -6.89 -12.74
C LYS A 22 9.32 -6.62 -11.54
N VAL A 23 9.79 -5.80 -10.61
CA VAL A 23 9.02 -5.47 -9.41
C VAL A 23 7.72 -4.76 -9.81
N ILE A 24 7.82 -3.69 -10.61
CA ILE A 24 6.63 -2.94 -11.03
C ILE A 24 5.74 -3.73 -12.00
N GLU A 25 6.30 -4.56 -12.88
CA GLU A 25 5.54 -5.44 -13.77
C GLU A 25 4.73 -6.46 -12.97
N THR A 26 5.33 -7.06 -11.93
CA THR A 26 4.60 -7.97 -11.04
C THR A 26 3.44 -7.24 -10.36
N THR A 27 3.67 -6.04 -9.87
CA THR A 27 2.62 -5.25 -9.21
C THR A 27 1.49 -4.90 -10.17
N ILE A 28 1.79 -4.46 -11.39
CA ILE A 28 0.78 -4.17 -12.42
C ILE A 28 0.02 -5.44 -12.82
N ASN A 29 0.73 -6.55 -13.07
CA ASN A 29 0.10 -7.80 -13.50
C ASN A 29 -0.80 -8.38 -12.40
N ASN A 30 -0.36 -8.39 -11.14
CA ASN A 30 -1.18 -8.85 -10.03
C ASN A 30 -2.40 -7.94 -9.82
N THR A 31 -2.22 -6.65 -10.01
CA THR A 31 -3.33 -5.69 -9.97
C THR A 31 -4.34 -5.97 -11.08
N ARG A 32 -3.89 -6.25 -12.29
CA ARG A 32 -4.75 -6.62 -13.44
C ARG A 32 -5.49 -7.94 -13.24
N PHE A 33 -4.90 -8.89 -12.51
CA PHE A 33 -5.60 -10.12 -12.13
C PHE A 33 -6.87 -9.81 -11.30
N HIS A 34 -6.79 -8.87 -10.38
CA HIS A 34 -7.92 -8.48 -9.52
C HIS A 34 -8.85 -7.46 -10.19
N PHE A 35 -8.28 -6.53 -10.96
CA PHE A 35 -8.95 -5.38 -11.59
C PHE A 35 -8.51 -5.23 -13.05
N PRO A 36 -9.04 -6.06 -13.96
CA PRO A 36 -8.51 -6.19 -15.33
C PRO A 36 -8.60 -4.91 -16.16
N ASN A 37 -9.63 -4.09 -15.96
CA ASN A 37 -9.93 -2.95 -16.83
C ASN A 37 -9.89 -1.59 -16.12
N ASN A 38 -9.53 -1.56 -14.83
CA ASN A 38 -9.56 -0.31 -14.05
C ASN A 38 -8.42 0.62 -14.46
N GLU A 39 -8.66 1.92 -14.32
CA GLU A 39 -7.59 2.91 -14.47
C GLU A 39 -6.53 2.72 -13.39
N ILE A 40 -5.26 2.74 -13.80
CA ILE A 40 -4.11 2.78 -12.91
C ILE A 40 -3.40 4.12 -13.08
N ILE A 41 -3.31 4.90 -12.04
CA ILE A 41 -2.45 6.09 -11.97
C ILE A 41 -1.11 5.65 -11.40
N LEU A 42 -0.10 5.59 -12.28
CA LEU A 42 1.26 5.20 -11.90
C LEU A 42 2.07 6.46 -11.59
N GLN A 43 2.33 6.71 -10.31
CA GLN A 43 3.11 7.84 -9.83
C GLN A 43 4.59 7.46 -9.80
N ILE A 44 5.41 8.16 -10.56
CA ILE A 44 6.86 7.91 -10.65
C ILE A 44 7.59 9.08 -10.00
N ASP A 45 8.10 8.87 -8.79
CA ASP A 45 8.77 9.92 -8.00
C ASP A 45 10.11 10.34 -8.63
N GLY A 46 10.56 11.53 -8.27
CA GLY A 46 11.92 11.98 -8.56
C GLY A 46 12.97 11.22 -7.75
N ILE A 47 14.20 11.26 -8.18
CA ILE A 47 15.32 10.65 -7.46
C ILE A 47 15.71 11.52 -6.27
N ARG A 48 16.05 10.88 -5.13
CA ARG A 48 16.55 11.58 -3.94
C ARG A 48 17.97 12.11 -4.15
N SER A 49 18.32 13.18 -3.46
CA SER A 49 19.67 13.77 -3.53
C SER A 49 20.79 12.80 -3.18
N GLU A 50 20.56 11.94 -2.20
CA GLU A 50 21.49 10.90 -1.76
C GLU A 50 21.61 9.71 -2.71
N GLN A 51 20.77 9.65 -3.72
CA GLN A 51 20.70 8.55 -4.72
C GLN A 51 21.12 9.02 -6.13
N LEU A 52 21.66 10.23 -6.27
CA LEU A 52 22.00 10.81 -7.59
C LEU A 52 23.02 10.00 -8.39
N GLU A 53 23.86 9.21 -7.74
CA GLU A 53 24.78 8.28 -8.39
C GLU A 53 24.05 7.22 -9.24
N TYR A 54 22.82 6.85 -8.86
CA TYR A 54 21.97 5.87 -9.56
C TYR A 54 21.03 6.52 -10.58
N LYS A 55 21.15 7.82 -10.81
CA LYS A 55 20.23 8.57 -11.67
C LYS A 55 20.10 7.97 -13.08
N LYS A 56 21.22 7.48 -13.62
CA LYS A 56 21.23 6.89 -14.98
C LYS A 56 20.34 5.65 -15.05
N ASP A 57 20.45 4.74 -14.08
CA ASP A 57 19.68 3.50 -14.03
C ASP A 57 18.20 3.81 -13.79
N TYR A 58 17.91 4.80 -12.93
CA TYR A 58 16.55 5.23 -12.69
C TYR A 58 15.91 5.95 -13.89
N ASP A 59 16.67 6.75 -14.64
CA ASP A 59 16.18 7.36 -15.89
C ASP A 59 15.90 6.31 -16.96
N GLU A 60 16.73 5.28 -17.05
CA GLU A 60 16.48 4.12 -17.93
C GLU A 60 15.20 3.37 -17.52
N TYR A 61 15.01 3.12 -16.23
CA TYR A 61 13.79 2.54 -15.67
C TYR A 61 12.56 3.37 -16.08
N LYS A 62 12.57 4.69 -15.86
CA LYS A 62 11.46 5.58 -16.22
C LYS A 62 11.11 5.49 -17.70
N ASN A 63 12.13 5.47 -18.57
CA ASN A 63 11.92 5.35 -20.01
C ASN A 63 11.29 4.01 -20.39
N LYS A 64 11.72 2.90 -19.77
CA LYS A 64 11.13 1.57 -19.96
C LYS A 64 9.67 1.53 -19.48
N VAL A 65 9.38 2.11 -18.32
CA VAL A 65 8.01 2.21 -17.78
C VAL A 65 7.12 3.01 -18.73
N LEU A 66 7.57 4.17 -19.21
CA LEU A 66 6.81 4.97 -20.18
C LEU A 66 6.53 4.21 -21.47
N TRP A 67 7.53 3.48 -21.96
CA TRP A 67 7.35 2.64 -23.14
C TRP A 67 6.27 1.58 -22.91
N LYS A 68 6.28 0.91 -21.74
CA LYS A 68 5.25 -0.06 -21.35
C LYS A 68 3.85 0.57 -21.28
N CYS A 69 3.72 1.75 -20.66
CA CYS A 69 2.45 2.47 -20.59
C CYS A 69 1.91 2.86 -21.97
N LEU A 70 2.79 3.15 -22.94
CA LEU A 70 2.39 3.54 -24.28
C LEU A 70 2.05 2.37 -25.20
N HIS A 71 2.62 1.18 -24.97
CA HIS A 71 2.59 0.09 -25.94
C HIS A 71 2.03 -1.24 -25.40
N GLU A 72 2.08 -1.48 -24.09
CA GLU A 72 1.73 -2.79 -23.53
C GLU A 72 0.69 -2.72 -22.41
N TRP A 73 0.76 -1.72 -21.52
CA TRP A 73 -0.13 -1.63 -20.37
C TRP A 73 -1.36 -0.79 -20.70
N GLU A 74 -2.49 -1.47 -20.87
CA GLU A 74 -3.75 -0.79 -21.14
C GLU A 74 -4.23 -0.04 -19.89
N ASN A 75 -4.77 1.17 -20.10
CA ASN A 75 -5.39 2.02 -19.09
C ASN A 75 -4.46 2.32 -17.89
N VAL A 76 -3.17 2.55 -18.14
CA VAL A 76 -2.17 3.01 -17.17
C VAL A 76 -1.74 4.43 -17.51
N LEU A 77 -2.03 5.38 -16.61
CA LEU A 77 -1.66 6.79 -16.72
C LEU A 77 -0.37 7.05 -15.93
N PRO A 78 0.81 7.20 -16.56
CA PRO A 78 2.02 7.54 -15.86
C PRO A 78 2.06 9.03 -15.52
N ILE A 79 2.40 9.36 -14.26
CA ILE A 79 2.64 10.72 -13.79
C ILE A 79 4.05 10.79 -13.24
N ILE A 80 4.91 11.57 -13.90
CA ILE A 80 6.33 11.68 -13.57
C ILE A 80 6.56 12.96 -12.76
N PHE A 81 7.21 12.80 -11.62
CA PHE A 81 7.68 13.89 -10.79
C PHE A 81 9.17 14.14 -11.09
N ASN A 82 9.51 15.37 -11.44
CA ASN A 82 10.90 15.71 -11.80
C ASN A 82 11.81 15.75 -10.57
N GLU A 83 11.26 16.16 -9.41
CA GLU A 83 11.95 16.20 -8.15
C GLU A 83 11.37 15.16 -7.19
N HIS A 84 12.17 14.73 -6.22
CA HIS A 84 11.69 13.86 -5.15
C HIS A 84 10.57 14.53 -4.36
N SER A 85 9.36 14.04 -4.57
CA SER A 85 8.12 14.62 -4.05
C SER A 85 7.59 13.88 -2.83
N HIS A 86 8.00 12.62 -2.67
CA HIS A 86 7.48 11.73 -1.62
C HIS A 86 5.98 11.40 -1.75
N GLN A 87 5.52 10.38 -1.03
CA GLN A 87 4.14 9.86 -1.13
C GLN A 87 3.07 10.93 -0.94
N SER A 88 3.18 11.75 0.11
CA SER A 88 2.15 12.74 0.45
C SER A 88 1.97 13.79 -0.64
N THR A 89 3.07 14.32 -1.19
CA THR A 89 3.01 15.34 -2.26
C THR A 89 2.49 14.72 -3.57
N MET A 90 2.96 13.52 -3.92
CA MET A 90 2.46 12.81 -5.10
C MET A 90 0.94 12.59 -4.99
N MET A 91 0.45 12.11 -3.84
CA MET A 91 -0.97 11.88 -3.61
C MET A 91 -1.77 13.20 -3.65
N LYS A 92 -1.30 14.28 -3.01
CA LYS A 92 -1.98 15.60 -3.05
C LYS A 92 -2.13 16.13 -4.47
N GLN A 93 -1.13 15.94 -5.31
CA GLN A 93 -1.15 16.42 -6.69
C GLN A 93 -1.99 15.55 -7.63
N THR A 94 -2.17 14.28 -7.33
CA THR A 94 -2.84 13.36 -8.26
C THR A 94 -4.25 12.96 -7.84
N ILE A 95 -4.60 13.05 -6.56
CA ILE A 95 -5.91 12.59 -6.07
C ILE A 95 -7.10 13.31 -6.72
N HIS A 96 -6.90 14.53 -7.24
CA HIS A 96 -7.96 15.28 -7.94
C HIS A 96 -8.26 14.74 -9.35
N LEU A 97 -7.36 13.92 -9.92
CA LEU A 97 -7.59 13.22 -11.20
C LEU A 97 -8.55 12.04 -11.01
N VAL A 98 -8.65 11.51 -9.80
CA VAL A 98 -9.52 10.37 -9.49
C VAL A 98 -10.98 10.79 -9.56
N GLN A 99 -11.73 10.12 -10.44
CA GLN A 99 -13.17 10.35 -10.65
C GLN A 99 -14.05 9.29 -9.96
N THR A 100 -13.47 8.16 -9.58
CA THR A 100 -14.18 7.07 -8.92
C THR A 100 -14.38 7.34 -7.42
N PRO A 101 -15.43 6.78 -6.79
CA PRO A 101 -15.66 6.91 -5.35
C PRO A 101 -14.62 6.19 -4.49
N LEU A 102 -13.91 5.21 -5.05
CA LEU A 102 -12.90 4.43 -4.36
C LEU A 102 -11.53 4.54 -5.03
N ILE A 103 -10.51 4.47 -4.21
CA ILE A 103 -9.13 4.21 -4.64
C ILE A 103 -8.64 2.88 -4.05
N LEU A 104 -7.83 2.16 -4.81
CA LEU A 104 -6.98 1.09 -4.32
C LEU A 104 -5.54 1.58 -4.38
N TYR A 105 -4.94 1.82 -3.22
CA TYR A 105 -3.54 2.22 -3.11
C TYR A 105 -2.65 0.99 -3.00
N ILE A 106 -1.63 0.88 -3.84
CA ILE A 106 -0.68 -0.24 -3.86
C ILE A 106 0.71 0.33 -4.12
N GLU A 107 1.65 0.21 -3.20
CA GLU A 107 3.05 0.57 -3.48
C GLU A 107 3.64 -0.31 -4.58
N GLY A 108 4.57 0.24 -5.35
CA GLY A 108 5.11 -0.42 -6.54
C GLY A 108 5.83 -1.74 -6.27
N ASP A 109 6.20 -2.01 -5.02
CA ASP A 109 6.85 -3.22 -4.53
C ASP A 109 5.98 -4.06 -3.57
N LEU A 110 4.70 -3.67 -3.39
CA LEU A 110 3.75 -4.37 -2.51
C LEU A 110 2.56 -4.95 -3.30
N PRO A 111 2.77 -5.84 -4.28
CA PRO A 111 1.68 -6.40 -5.07
C PRO A 111 0.71 -7.21 -4.21
N LEU A 112 -0.57 -7.16 -4.58
CA LEU A 112 -1.55 -8.10 -4.06
C LEU A 112 -1.23 -9.53 -4.50
N ARG A 113 -1.51 -10.50 -3.65
CA ARG A 113 -1.34 -11.93 -3.96
C ARG A 113 -2.43 -12.40 -4.92
N ILE A 114 -2.03 -13.24 -5.88
CA ILE A 114 -2.95 -13.89 -6.82
C ILE A 114 -3.24 -15.36 -6.45
N ASP A 115 -2.46 -15.92 -5.53
CA ASP A 115 -2.61 -17.28 -5.00
C ASP A 115 -3.58 -17.36 -3.81
N ARG A 116 -4.17 -16.22 -3.41
CA ARG A 116 -5.13 -16.11 -2.31
C ARG A 116 -6.30 -15.23 -2.71
N ASP A 117 -7.49 -15.73 -2.52
CA ASP A 117 -8.71 -15.02 -2.86
C ASP A 117 -8.96 -13.82 -1.94
N ILE A 118 -9.50 -12.75 -2.54
CA ILE A 118 -10.04 -11.59 -1.84
C ILE A 118 -11.53 -11.51 -2.19
N GLU A 119 -12.38 -11.51 -1.18
CA GLU A 119 -13.83 -11.38 -1.34
C GLU A 119 -14.21 -9.92 -1.67
N TRP A 120 -13.84 -9.46 -2.88
CA TRP A 120 -14.02 -8.08 -3.30
C TRP A 120 -15.44 -7.56 -3.15
N ASN A 121 -16.45 -8.40 -3.39
CA ASN A 121 -17.86 -8.00 -3.22
C ASN A 121 -18.13 -7.60 -1.77
N LYS A 122 -17.67 -8.39 -0.79
CA LYS A 122 -17.81 -8.03 0.62
C LYS A 122 -17.06 -6.74 0.95
N CYS A 123 -15.84 -6.57 0.40
CA CYS A 123 -15.09 -5.32 0.59
C CYS A 123 -15.88 -4.11 0.05
N LEU A 124 -16.43 -4.20 -1.16
CA LEU A 124 -17.20 -3.13 -1.80
C LEU A 124 -18.50 -2.81 -1.06
N ASP A 125 -19.18 -3.85 -0.55
CA ASP A 125 -20.40 -3.70 0.27
C ASP A 125 -20.15 -2.88 1.55
N MET A 126 -18.97 -3.02 2.17
CA MET A 126 -18.60 -2.22 3.34
C MET A 126 -18.63 -0.71 3.04
N PHE A 127 -18.21 -0.31 1.85
CA PHE A 127 -18.25 1.11 1.42
C PHE A 127 -19.66 1.52 0.99
N GLU A 128 -20.39 0.68 0.27
CA GLU A 128 -21.74 0.95 -0.18
C GLU A 128 -22.68 1.21 1.00
N TYR A 129 -22.55 0.45 2.06
CA TYR A 129 -23.33 0.61 3.29
C TYR A 129 -22.74 1.61 4.29
N ASN A 130 -21.74 2.42 3.90
CA ASN A 130 -21.05 3.41 4.74
C ASN A 130 -20.45 2.84 6.05
N LYS A 131 -20.07 1.58 6.04
CA LYS A 131 -19.45 0.90 7.18
C LYS A 131 -17.96 1.14 7.27
N ALA A 132 -17.26 1.30 6.14
CA ALA A 132 -15.83 1.50 6.07
C ALA A 132 -15.45 2.79 5.34
N ASN A 133 -14.38 3.45 5.80
CA ASN A 133 -13.63 4.46 5.04
C ASN A 133 -12.37 3.88 4.41
N THR A 134 -11.79 2.84 5.04
CA THR A 134 -10.59 2.15 4.54
C THR A 134 -10.61 0.69 4.96
N ILE A 135 -10.21 -0.20 4.03
CA ILE A 135 -9.95 -1.62 4.28
C ILE A 135 -8.52 -1.92 3.82
N ARG A 136 -7.65 -2.29 4.75
CA ARG A 136 -6.25 -2.60 4.50
C ARG A 136 -6.06 -4.10 4.30
N PHE A 137 -5.19 -4.46 3.36
CA PHE A 137 -4.73 -5.83 3.13
C PHE A 137 -3.41 -6.05 3.85
N TYR A 138 -3.30 -7.19 4.51
CA TYR A 138 -2.19 -7.44 5.42
C TYR A 138 -1.03 -8.15 4.74
N LEU A 139 0.18 -7.85 5.20
CA LEU A 139 1.42 -8.41 4.68
C LEU A 139 1.78 -9.72 5.39
N ARG A 140 1.55 -9.81 6.70
CA ARG A 140 1.87 -10.97 7.55
C ARG A 140 0.84 -12.07 7.42
N GLU A 141 1.27 -13.30 7.71
CA GLU A 141 0.37 -14.46 7.78
C GLU A 141 -0.57 -14.40 8.98
N ASP A 142 -0.11 -13.82 10.08
CA ASP A 142 -0.83 -13.71 11.35
C ASP A 142 -0.84 -12.25 11.85
N MET A 143 -1.80 -11.93 12.71
CA MET A 143 -1.83 -10.67 13.44
C MET A 143 -0.78 -10.69 14.56
N PRO A 144 0.22 -9.79 14.53
CA PRO A 144 1.23 -9.75 15.60
C PRO A 144 0.63 -9.32 16.93
N GLU A 145 1.16 -9.87 18.02
CA GLU A 145 0.70 -9.54 19.37
C GLU A 145 0.78 -8.04 19.67
N GLU A 146 1.84 -7.39 19.21
CA GLU A 146 2.05 -5.95 19.36
C GLU A 146 1.00 -5.08 18.66
N HIS A 147 0.21 -5.65 17.74
CA HIS A 147 -0.88 -4.92 17.06
C HIS A 147 -2.25 -5.16 17.68
N ILE A 148 -2.40 -6.20 18.53
CA ILE A 148 -3.70 -6.58 19.11
C ILE A 148 -4.32 -5.43 19.92
N HIS A 149 -3.51 -4.65 20.61
CA HIS A 149 -4.01 -3.52 21.40
C HIS A 149 -4.68 -2.43 20.56
N MET A 150 -4.43 -2.38 19.25
CA MET A 150 -5.05 -1.43 18.31
C MET A 150 -6.32 -1.98 17.64
N MET A 151 -6.69 -3.22 17.94
CA MET A 151 -7.89 -3.85 17.39
C MET A 151 -9.11 -3.52 18.26
N CYS A 152 -10.25 -3.25 17.61
CA CYS A 152 -11.48 -2.78 18.27
C CYS A 152 -12.64 -3.76 18.12
N GLY A 153 -12.39 -4.97 17.62
CA GLY A 153 -13.40 -6.00 17.39
C GLY A 153 -13.48 -6.43 15.93
N GLN A 154 -14.28 -7.45 15.68
CA GLN A 154 -14.40 -8.07 14.36
C GLN A 154 -15.85 -7.95 13.85
N GLU A 155 -16.00 -7.74 12.55
CA GLU A 155 -17.26 -7.76 11.83
C GLU A 155 -17.10 -8.62 10.57
N ASP A 156 -17.69 -9.82 10.56
CA ASP A 156 -17.50 -10.84 9.52
C ASP A 156 -15.98 -11.09 9.28
N ILE A 157 -15.50 -10.90 8.07
CA ILE A 157 -14.10 -11.06 7.66
C ILE A 157 -13.29 -9.75 7.78
N PHE A 158 -13.71 -8.83 8.61
CA PHE A 158 -13.07 -7.52 8.79
C PHE A 158 -12.75 -7.27 10.26
N MET A 159 -11.49 -6.99 10.56
CA MET A 159 -11.04 -6.59 11.89
C MET A 159 -11.05 -5.05 11.98
N LYS A 160 -11.81 -4.50 12.92
CA LYS A 160 -11.83 -3.07 13.24
C LYS A 160 -10.50 -2.66 13.86
N THR A 161 -9.90 -1.58 13.38
CA THR A 161 -8.59 -1.13 13.86
C THR A 161 -8.50 0.40 13.91
N VAL A 162 -7.75 0.90 14.89
CA VAL A 162 -7.31 2.31 14.93
C VAL A 162 -5.89 2.48 14.37
N GLN A 163 -5.27 1.41 13.90
CA GLN A 163 -3.96 1.44 13.30
C GLN A 163 -4.03 1.86 11.84
N TRP A 164 -3.37 2.97 11.49
CA TRP A 164 -3.08 3.29 10.11
C TRP A 164 -1.80 2.59 9.65
N SER A 165 -1.75 2.18 8.39
CA SER A 165 -0.55 1.71 7.71
C SER A 165 -0.70 1.92 6.21
N GLN A 166 0.42 2.18 5.52
CA GLN A 166 0.45 2.41 4.08
C GLN A 166 0.46 1.11 3.27
N ASN A 167 0.33 -0.06 3.90
CA ASN A 167 0.09 -1.31 3.18
C ASN A 167 -1.05 -1.15 2.17
N PRO A 168 -1.10 -1.95 1.10
CA PRO A 168 -2.18 -1.89 0.12
C PRO A 168 -3.55 -1.83 0.77
N HIS A 169 -4.37 -0.87 0.34
CA HIS A 169 -5.69 -0.65 0.94
C HIS A 169 -6.68 -0.07 -0.05
N LEU A 170 -7.93 -0.48 0.09
CA LEU A 170 -9.08 0.11 -0.55
C LEU A 170 -9.62 1.23 0.35
N SER A 171 -9.89 2.41 -0.20
CA SER A 171 -10.36 3.56 0.57
C SER A 171 -11.35 4.43 -0.20
N LEU A 172 -12.24 5.12 0.52
CA LEU A 172 -13.03 6.19 -0.07
C LEU A 172 -12.10 7.30 -0.59
N THR A 173 -12.30 7.71 -1.84
CA THR A 173 -11.59 8.85 -2.43
C THR A 173 -11.84 10.13 -1.64
N SER A 174 -13.07 10.31 -1.14
CA SER A 174 -13.43 11.44 -0.28
C SER A 174 -12.71 11.43 1.07
N TYR A 175 -12.45 10.27 1.65
CA TYR A 175 -11.71 10.16 2.90
C TYR A 175 -10.25 10.59 2.71
N TYR A 176 -9.61 10.19 1.61
CA TYR A 176 -8.29 10.70 1.25
C TYR A 176 -8.28 12.21 1.05
N LYS A 177 -9.21 12.73 0.23
CA LYS A 177 -9.28 14.17 -0.10
C LYS A 177 -9.55 15.05 1.10
N ASN A 178 -10.45 14.64 2.00
CA ASN A 178 -10.99 15.50 3.04
C ASN A 178 -10.39 15.26 4.42
N ILE A 179 -9.84 14.08 4.68
CA ILE A 179 -9.34 13.70 6.01
C ILE A 179 -7.83 13.43 5.98
N ILE A 180 -7.35 12.49 5.14
CA ILE A 180 -5.94 12.09 5.21
C ILE A 180 -5.04 13.22 4.69
N LEU A 181 -5.20 13.63 3.43
CA LEU A 181 -4.27 14.54 2.79
C LEU A 181 -4.21 15.96 3.37
N PRO A 182 -5.31 16.57 3.88
CA PRO A 182 -5.22 17.85 4.57
C PRO A 182 -4.38 17.81 5.86
N ASN A 183 -4.28 16.64 6.49
CA ASN A 183 -3.64 16.46 7.78
C ASN A 183 -2.21 15.90 7.70
N VAL A 184 -1.69 15.61 6.51
CA VAL A 184 -0.30 15.19 6.32
C VAL A 184 0.52 16.31 5.69
N ARG A 185 1.78 16.47 6.10
CA ARG A 185 2.69 17.46 5.52
C ARG A 185 3.06 17.08 4.09
N GLU A 186 3.57 18.02 3.33
CA GLU A 186 4.21 17.75 2.06
C GLU A 186 5.56 17.06 2.25
N ARG A 187 5.97 16.27 1.27
CA ARG A 187 7.25 15.55 1.26
C ARG A 187 7.45 14.66 2.49
N SER A 188 6.38 13.96 2.90
CA SER A 188 6.40 13.04 4.04
C SER A 188 5.82 11.67 3.67
N TYR A 189 6.06 10.68 4.51
CA TYR A 189 5.29 9.44 4.48
C TYR A 189 3.90 9.68 5.08
N ILE A 190 2.88 9.26 4.36
CA ILE A 190 1.49 9.36 4.85
C ILE A 190 1.33 8.52 6.12
N GLU A 191 2.01 7.36 6.19
CA GLU A 191 1.97 6.49 7.35
C GLU A 191 2.46 7.18 8.61
N ASP A 192 3.64 7.80 8.57
CA ASP A 192 4.26 8.45 9.73
C ASP A 192 3.39 9.59 10.30
N GLU A 193 2.75 10.34 9.41
CA GLU A 193 1.94 11.51 9.81
C GLU A 193 0.55 11.09 10.31
N PHE A 194 -0.12 10.22 9.55
CA PHE A 194 -1.50 9.85 9.84
C PHE A 194 -1.64 8.77 10.91
N TYR A 195 -0.62 7.91 11.08
CA TYR A 195 -0.57 6.93 12.16
C TYR A 195 -0.72 7.60 13.54
N GLY A 196 0.07 8.65 13.79
CA GLY A 196 0.00 9.42 15.03
C GLY A 196 -1.37 10.06 15.25
N MET A 197 -1.94 10.66 14.20
CA MET A 197 -3.26 11.29 14.28
C MET A 197 -4.36 10.30 14.65
N ALA A 198 -4.44 9.18 13.95
CA ALA A 198 -5.45 8.17 14.20
C ALA A 198 -5.40 7.62 15.64
N GLN A 199 -4.24 7.67 16.30
CA GLN A 199 -4.08 7.30 17.71
C GLN A 199 -4.24 8.48 18.67
N THR A 200 -3.70 9.66 18.31
CA THR A 200 -3.63 10.82 19.20
C THR A 200 -4.99 11.49 19.39
N ASP A 201 -5.88 11.41 18.40
CA ASP A 201 -7.25 11.90 18.56
C ASP A 201 -7.97 11.22 19.74
N CYS A 202 -7.59 9.97 20.07
CA CYS A 202 -8.08 9.26 21.25
C CYS A 202 -7.47 9.77 22.56
N GLU A 203 -6.14 9.86 22.61
CA GLU A 203 -5.44 10.25 23.83
C GLU A 203 -5.62 11.74 24.15
N TYR A 204 -5.66 12.57 23.09
CA TYR A 204 -5.84 14.00 23.23
C TYR A 204 -7.22 14.37 23.77
N LEU A 205 -8.27 13.77 23.24
CA LEU A 205 -9.64 13.96 23.72
C LEU A 205 -9.79 13.42 25.15
N ALA A 206 -9.15 12.28 25.49
CA ALA A 206 -9.13 11.74 26.85
C ALA A 206 -8.54 12.73 27.86
N ASN A 207 -7.41 13.31 27.51
CA ASN A 207 -6.70 14.23 28.39
C ASN A 207 -7.39 15.58 28.53
N GLN A 208 -8.10 16.06 27.48
CA GLN A 208 -8.83 17.34 27.53
C GLN A 208 -10.10 17.29 28.38
N GLU A 209 -10.80 16.20 28.37
CA GLU A 209 -12.11 16.08 29.05
C GLU A 209 -12.00 15.56 30.50
N ASN A 210 -10.79 15.29 31.03
CA ASN A 210 -10.56 14.64 32.31
C ASN A 210 -11.40 13.35 32.50
N ILE A 211 -11.71 12.70 31.38
CA ILE A 211 -12.52 11.50 31.39
C ILE A 211 -11.60 10.33 31.70
N VAL A 212 -11.76 9.75 32.90
CA VAL A 212 -11.28 8.41 33.21
C VAL A 212 -12.22 7.41 32.52
N GLU A 213 -12.23 7.45 31.18
CA GLU A 213 -13.02 6.52 30.40
C GLU A 213 -12.21 5.23 30.20
N ASP A 214 -12.90 4.10 30.12
CA ASP A 214 -12.31 2.82 29.79
C ASP A 214 -11.52 2.97 28.46
N PRO A 215 -10.23 2.60 28.40
CA PRO A 215 -9.42 2.66 27.16
C PRO A 215 -10.06 1.97 25.95
N TYR A 216 -10.96 1.01 26.21
CA TYR A 216 -11.72 0.33 25.17
C TYR A 216 -12.79 1.25 24.54
N VAL A 217 -13.53 1.99 25.33
CA VAL A 217 -14.54 2.96 24.84
C VAL A 217 -13.88 4.03 23.98
N PHE A 218 -12.70 4.45 24.38
CA PHE A 218 -11.84 5.38 23.62
C PHE A 218 -11.50 4.86 22.23
N LYS A 219 -11.00 3.62 22.14
CA LYS A 219 -10.69 2.98 20.85
C LYS A 219 -11.92 2.88 19.95
N ILE A 220 -13.07 2.55 20.51
CA ILE A 220 -14.32 2.45 19.73
C ILE A 220 -14.72 3.80 19.15
N ARG A 221 -14.67 4.89 19.93
CA ARG A 221 -14.98 6.23 19.42
C ARG A 221 -14.06 6.66 18.28
N ASN A 222 -12.77 6.41 18.43
CA ASN A 222 -11.82 6.72 17.41
C ASN A 222 -12.03 5.89 16.15
N TRP A 223 -12.28 4.60 16.33
CA TRP A 223 -12.65 3.75 15.23
C TRP A 223 -13.92 4.24 14.53
N GLU A 224 -14.95 4.67 15.26
CA GLU A 224 -16.17 5.23 14.67
C GLU A 224 -15.92 6.48 13.82
N ALA A 225 -14.97 7.32 14.21
CA ALA A 225 -14.57 8.50 13.43
C ALA A 225 -13.89 8.13 12.11
N HIS A 226 -13.04 7.10 12.12
CA HIS A 226 -12.20 6.73 10.99
C HIS A 226 -12.69 5.50 10.22
N LYS A 227 -13.44 4.57 10.84
CA LYS A 227 -14.00 3.35 10.24
C LYS A 227 -12.96 2.58 9.41
N MET A 228 -11.81 2.33 10.02
CA MET A 228 -10.72 1.59 9.41
C MET A 228 -10.83 0.10 9.73
N PHE A 229 -10.52 -0.74 8.74
CA PHE A 229 -10.55 -2.19 8.87
C PHE A 229 -9.29 -2.82 8.28
N ILE A 230 -9.01 -4.04 8.76
CA ILE A 230 -8.09 -4.99 8.13
C ILE A 230 -8.94 -6.10 7.52
N TYR A 231 -8.67 -6.49 6.29
CA TYR A 231 -9.23 -7.70 5.70
C TYR A 231 -8.70 -8.91 6.48
N TYR A 232 -9.60 -9.63 7.16
CA TYR A 232 -9.28 -10.61 8.19
C TYR A 232 -10.07 -11.91 8.00
N PRO A 233 -9.86 -12.63 6.88
CA PRO A 233 -10.55 -13.89 6.60
C PRO A 233 -10.07 -15.02 7.53
N ASP A 234 -10.76 -16.15 7.47
CA ASP A 234 -10.38 -17.41 8.11
C ASP A 234 -10.08 -17.30 9.61
N ASN A 235 -10.81 -16.42 10.33
CA ASN A 235 -10.61 -16.15 11.75
C ASN A 235 -9.16 -15.72 12.09
N GLY A 236 -8.51 -15.03 11.18
CA GLY A 236 -7.18 -14.48 11.36
C GLY A 236 -6.02 -15.42 11.04
N GLN A 237 -6.29 -16.56 10.44
CA GLN A 237 -5.25 -17.42 9.89
C GLN A 237 -5.01 -17.10 8.42
N ASN A 238 -3.73 -17.15 8.01
CA ASN A 238 -3.36 -16.87 6.61
C ASN A 238 -3.92 -15.53 6.09
N ILE A 239 -3.86 -14.48 6.88
CA ILE A 239 -4.45 -13.17 6.54
C ILE A 239 -3.67 -12.41 5.46
N SER A 240 -2.43 -12.80 5.17
CA SER A 240 -1.60 -12.17 4.14
C SER A 240 -2.31 -12.14 2.79
N ARG A 241 -2.40 -10.94 2.21
CA ARG A 241 -2.92 -10.71 0.85
C ARG A 241 -1.97 -9.87 0.01
N VAL A 242 -0.78 -9.62 0.55
CA VAL A 242 0.24 -8.75 -0.05
C VAL A 242 1.57 -9.49 -0.05
N LEU A 243 2.38 -9.26 -1.08
CA LEU A 243 3.79 -9.64 -1.15
C LEU A 243 4.65 -8.40 -0.96
N HIS A 244 5.88 -8.56 -0.49
CA HIS A 244 6.86 -7.50 -0.46
C HIS A 244 8.04 -7.88 -1.36
N LEU A 245 8.16 -7.22 -2.50
CA LEU A 245 9.18 -7.49 -3.53
C LEU A 245 10.35 -6.50 -3.45
N ASP A 246 10.71 -6.06 -2.25
CA ASP A 246 11.71 -5.01 -2.05
C ASP A 246 13.09 -5.43 -2.56
N GLY A 247 13.49 -4.85 -3.68
CA GLY A 247 14.84 -5.01 -4.24
C GLY A 247 15.96 -4.36 -3.38
N ARG A 248 15.64 -3.69 -2.26
CA ARG A 248 16.61 -3.06 -1.34
C ARG A 248 17.35 -4.06 -0.47
N GLN A 249 16.86 -5.27 -0.36
CA GLN A 249 17.41 -6.29 0.54
C GLN A 249 18.81 -6.77 0.21
N SER A 250 19.31 -6.53 -1.02
CA SER A 250 20.68 -6.91 -1.41
C SER A 250 21.77 -6.01 -0.79
N THR A 251 21.41 -4.84 -0.23
CA THR A 251 22.37 -3.84 0.25
C THR A 251 22.30 -3.55 1.75
N ARG A 252 21.27 -3.99 2.46
CA ARG A 252 21.13 -3.81 3.91
C ARG A 252 21.61 -5.02 4.68
N LYS A 253 22.53 -4.81 5.64
CA LYS A 253 22.69 -5.74 6.76
C LYS A 253 21.48 -5.52 7.67
N PHE A 254 20.64 -6.53 7.79
CA PHE A 254 19.50 -6.50 8.70
C PHE A 254 19.99 -6.32 10.14
N THR A 255 19.41 -5.38 10.85
CA THR A 255 19.41 -5.33 12.30
C THR A 255 18.20 -6.11 12.83
N GLN A 256 18.18 -6.49 14.10
CA GLN A 256 17.02 -7.18 14.70
C GLN A 256 15.70 -6.41 14.52
N ASP A 257 15.75 -5.08 14.39
CA ASP A 257 14.60 -4.22 14.13
C ASP A 257 14.09 -4.31 12.68
N ASP A 258 14.93 -4.76 11.74
CA ASP A 258 14.55 -4.93 10.33
C ASP A 258 13.74 -6.23 10.10
N GLU A 259 13.78 -7.21 11.00
CA GLU A 259 12.87 -8.38 10.98
C GLU A 259 11.39 -7.96 11.07
N PHE A 260 11.13 -6.81 11.66
CA PHE A 260 9.79 -6.24 11.77
C PHE A 260 9.13 -5.92 10.40
N TRP A 261 9.92 -5.68 9.36
CA TRP A 261 9.45 -5.22 8.04
C TRP A 261 9.48 -6.29 6.94
N SER A 262 10.09 -7.45 7.16
CA SER A 262 10.26 -8.49 6.14
C SER A 262 9.32 -9.68 6.34
N TYR A 263 8.04 -9.50 6.04
CA TYR A 263 7.02 -10.53 6.29
C TYR A 263 6.75 -11.52 5.16
N THR A 264 7.24 -11.23 3.98
CA THR A 264 7.49 -12.29 3.01
C THR A 264 8.97 -12.55 3.11
N SER A 265 9.38 -13.77 3.46
CA SER A 265 10.81 -14.06 3.47
C SER A 265 11.35 -13.76 2.07
N ILE A 266 12.58 -13.26 1.99
CA ILE A 266 13.27 -13.04 0.70
C ILE A 266 13.19 -14.32 -0.14
N GLU A 267 13.28 -15.47 0.53
CA GLU A 267 13.21 -16.80 -0.07
C GLU A 267 11.84 -17.10 -0.66
N ASP A 268 10.74 -16.68 0.00
CA ASP A 268 9.40 -16.84 -0.55
C ASP A 268 9.17 -15.91 -1.74
N ALA A 269 9.60 -14.65 -1.67
CA ALA A 269 9.54 -13.74 -2.80
C ALA A 269 10.42 -14.21 -3.96
N LYS A 270 11.64 -14.68 -3.68
CA LYS A 270 12.54 -15.29 -4.67
C LYS A 270 11.94 -16.55 -5.28
N LYS A 271 11.31 -17.40 -4.47
CA LYS A 271 10.66 -18.63 -4.92
C LYS A 271 9.48 -18.31 -5.85
N ILE A 272 8.58 -17.41 -5.45
CA ILE A 272 7.43 -16.98 -6.26
C ILE A 272 7.91 -16.37 -7.58
N LEU A 273 8.95 -15.53 -7.54
CA LEU A 273 9.51 -14.91 -8.74
C LEU A 273 10.27 -15.91 -9.62
N SER A 274 11.00 -16.86 -9.03
CA SER A 274 11.75 -17.88 -9.79
C SER A 274 10.85 -18.94 -10.44
N GLU A 275 9.72 -19.25 -9.83
CA GLU A 275 8.72 -20.18 -10.36
C GLU A 275 7.84 -19.55 -11.47
N SER A 276 7.81 -18.23 -11.57
CA SER A 276 7.10 -17.53 -12.63
C SER A 276 7.85 -17.65 -13.97
N GLU A 277 7.17 -18.16 -15.01
CA GLU A 277 7.71 -18.25 -16.38
C GLU A 277 8.19 -16.89 -16.91
N LEU A 278 7.60 -15.78 -16.43
CA LEU A 278 7.94 -14.41 -16.81
C LEU A 278 9.39 -14.03 -16.43
N PHE A 279 9.99 -14.72 -15.45
CA PHE A 279 11.24 -14.29 -14.82
C PHE A 279 12.43 -15.22 -15.07
N LYS A 280 12.23 -16.38 -15.70
CA LYS A 280 13.29 -17.38 -15.92
C LYS A 280 14.51 -16.90 -16.67
N ASN A 281 14.43 -15.85 -17.46
CA ASN A 281 15.48 -15.40 -18.39
C ASN A 281 16.03 -13.99 -18.13
N ASP A 282 15.64 -13.32 -17.07
CA ASP A 282 16.09 -11.96 -16.79
C ASP A 282 17.34 -11.95 -15.89
N LYS A 283 18.48 -11.65 -16.50
CA LYS A 283 19.78 -11.61 -15.82
C LYS A 283 19.92 -10.44 -14.83
N ASP A 284 19.19 -9.35 -15.02
CA ASP A 284 19.29 -8.17 -14.16
C ASP A 284 18.60 -8.39 -12.83
N PHE A 285 17.47 -9.07 -12.84
CA PHE A 285 16.78 -9.49 -11.62
C PHE A 285 17.61 -10.49 -10.80
N LEU A 286 18.18 -11.51 -11.47
CA LEU A 286 19.00 -12.52 -10.79
C LEU A 286 20.22 -11.92 -10.09
N ARG A 287 20.76 -10.80 -10.60
CA ARG A 287 21.87 -10.07 -9.94
C ARG A 287 21.39 -9.27 -8.73
N SER A 288 20.17 -8.72 -8.75
CA SER A 288 19.61 -7.97 -7.61
C SER A 288 19.17 -8.86 -6.45
N THR A 289 19.06 -10.18 -6.69
CA THR A 289 18.62 -11.17 -5.69
C THR A 289 19.74 -12.05 -5.15
N GLN A 290 20.99 -11.85 -5.61
CA GLN A 290 22.20 -12.44 -5.02
C GLN A 290 22.85 -11.48 -4.03
#